data_f964d24f599444ba210b2b107b1c0e02
#
_entry.id   f964d24f599444ba210b2b107b1c0e02
#
_cell.length_a   1.000
_cell.length_b   1.000
_cell.length_c   1.000
_cell.angle_alpha   90.00
_cell.angle_beta   90.00
_cell.angle_gamma   90.00
#
_symmetry.space_group_name_H-M   'P 1'
#
loop_
_entity.id
_entity.type
_entity.pdbx_description
1 polymer ?
#
loop_
_entity_poly.entity_id
_entity_poly.type
_entity_poly.pdbx_seq_one_letter_code
_entity_poly.pdbx_strand_id
1 'polypeptide(L)'
;GWAGPPGVESDPAAPQGGGLRGAVLYELHVGTFTAEGTLDAAIARLPHLTDLGVTHVELLPVNSFSGPRNWGYDGVAWFAVDESYGGPAAYRRFVAAAHAAGLGVVQDVVHNHLGPSGNYLQVFGPYLGQGGTGWGDGLNLDGADSDEVRRFVLDNVRFWLEEMRVDGLRLDAVHALRDARAVHLLEEMAALADGIAARAGRPVPLLAESDLNDPRLVLPRHAGGLGLAAAWNDDVHHALHVAATGETHGYYADFAPLEAVAKVMERTYFHDGTRSTFRSRDHGRPVPDTIPNHAWVASIQNHDQVGNRAGGDRTAAVLSEGALAAEAALLLTGPHVPMLFMGEEFAASTPWPFFTSFREPELGDAVRQGRRREFAAHGWDPADVPDPQDPATRDAAVLDWAE
;
A
#
# COMPACT_ATOMS: atom_id res chain seq x y z
N GLY A 1 -21.90 -10.54 -18.61
CA GLY A 1 -21.61 -9.11 -18.62
C GLY A 1 -22.62 -8.36 -17.77
N TRP A 2 -22.16 -7.79 -16.68
CA TRP A 2 -22.98 -6.88 -15.88
C TRP A 2 -23.07 -5.54 -16.61
N ALA A 3 -24.27 -5.15 -17.03
CA ALA A 3 -24.53 -3.82 -17.59
C ALA A 3 -24.70 -2.85 -16.41
N GLY A 4 -23.79 -1.90 -16.25
CA GLY A 4 -23.92 -0.83 -15.26
C GLY A 4 -25.24 -0.07 -15.41
N PRO A 5 -25.71 0.61 -14.33
CA PRO A 5 -26.95 1.35 -14.39
C PRO A 5 -26.91 2.42 -15.49
N PRO A 6 -27.99 2.62 -16.24
CA PRO A 6 -28.08 3.67 -17.25
C PRO A 6 -28.00 5.04 -16.58
N GLY A 7 -27.12 5.92 -17.03
CA GLY A 7 -27.10 7.32 -16.62
C GLY A 7 -25.78 7.85 -16.03
N VAL A 8 -24.67 7.16 -16.19
CA VAL A 8 -23.35 7.77 -15.90
C VAL A 8 -22.96 8.55 -17.15
N GLU A 9 -23.26 9.85 -17.16
CA GLU A 9 -22.76 10.79 -18.13
C GLU A 9 -21.21 10.74 -18.16
N SER A 10 -20.66 11.09 -19.31
CA SER A 10 -19.22 11.12 -19.58
C SER A 10 -18.44 11.71 -18.42
N ASP A 11 -17.61 10.88 -17.83
CA ASP A 11 -16.64 11.24 -16.80
C ASP A 11 -15.84 12.49 -17.19
N PRO A 12 -15.78 13.52 -16.33
CA PRO A 12 -14.80 14.56 -16.53
C PRO A 12 -13.43 13.91 -16.67
N ALA A 13 -12.64 14.36 -17.62
CA ALA A 13 -11.34 13.78 -17.92
C ALA A 13 -10.53 13.60 -16.64
N ALA A 14 -10.00 12.38 -16.43
CA ALA A 14 -9.00 12.14 -15.38
C ALA A 14 -7.91 13.23 -15.45
N PRO A 15 -7.27 13.58 -14.32
CA PRO A 15 -6.27 14.64 -14.30
C PRO A 15 -5.30 14.51 -15.46
N GLN A 16 -5.19 15.57 -16.28
CA GLN A 16 -4.25 15.57 -17.38
C GLN A 16 -2.84 15.60 -16.79
N GLY A 17 -2.15 14.46 -16.85
CA GLY A 17 -0.82 14.32 -16.26
C GLY A 17 -0.66 13.13 -15.34
N GLY A 18 -1.56 12.14 -15.37
CA GLY A 18 -1.62 10.95 -14.49
C GLY A 18 -0.38 10.06 -14.39
N GLY A 19 0.82 10.62 -14.63
CA GLY A 19 2.11 10.02 -14.34
C GLY A 19 2.62 10.48 -12.98
N LEU A 20 3.54 9.70 -12.41
CA LEU A 20 4.07 9.95 -11.06
C LEU A 20 5.07 11.11 -10.99
N ARG A 21 5.50 11.66 -12.12
CA ARG A 21 6.43 12.79 -12.12
C ARG A 21 5.76 14.05 -11.56
N GLY A 22 6.26 14.52 -10.42
CA GLY A 22 5.68 15.66 -9.69
C GLY A 22 4.39 15.32 -8.95
N ALA A 23 4.08 14.03 -8.79
CA ALA A 23 2.96 13.58 -7.98
C ALA A 23 3.26 13.73 -6.48
N VAL A 24 2.20 13.93 -5.71
CA VAL A 24 2.14 13.81 -4.26
C VAL A 24 1.01 12.84 -3.95
N LEU A 25 1.34 11.70 -3.36
CA LEU A 25 0.35 10.68 -2.98
C LEU A 25 -0.14 10.95 -1.55
N TYR A 26 -1.36 10.54 -1.27
CA TYR A 26 -1.96 10.57 0.06
C TYR A 26 -2.63 9.23 0.33
N GLU A 27 -2.02 8.45 1.22
CA GLU A 27 -2.51 7.13 1.62
C GLU A 27 -3.59 7.27 2.68
N LEU A 28 -4.73 6.61 2.50
CA LEU A 28 -5.81 6.59 3.48
C LEU A 28 -6.54 5.26 3.58
N HIS A 29 -7.04 4.98 4.78
CA HIS A 29 -7.93 3.86 5.09
C HIS A 29 -9.37 4.36 5.20
N VAL A 30 -10.25 3.91 4.29
CA VAL A 30 -11.65 4.38 4.22
C VAL A 30 -12.38 4.26 5.56
N GLY A 31 -12.21 3.11 6.24
CA GLY A 31 -12.93 2.81 7.47
C GLY A 31 -12.56 3.66 8.71
N THR A 32 -11.48 4.47 8.64
CA THR A 32 -11.02 5.31 9.76
C THR A 32 -10.65 6.73 9.33
N PHE A 33 -10.76 7.06 8.04
CA PHE A 33 -10.49 8.40 7.53
C PHE A 33 -11.51 9.45 8.01
N THR A 34 -12.75 9.02 8.21
CA THR A 34 -13.82 9.85 8.77
C THR A 34 -14.55 9.08 9.86
N ALA A 35 -15.31 9.78 10.70
CA ALA A 35 -16.10 9.16 11.76
C ALA A 35 -17.10 8.12 11.23
N GLU A 36 -17.68 8.37 10.06
CA GLU A 36 -18.61 7.47 9.38
C GLU A 36 -17.94 6.24 8.78
N GLY A 37 -16.67 6.35 8.43
CA GLY A 37 -15.86 5.26 7.85
C GLY A 37 -16.37 4.80 6.48
N THR A 38 -16.89 5.71 5.65
CA THR A 38 -17.47 5.38 4.34
C THR A 38 -16.83 6.18 3.21
N LEU A 39 -16.90 5.65 1.98
CA LEU A 39 -16.43 6.35 0.78
C LEU A 39 -17.19 7.66 0.53
N ASP A 40 -18.51 7.69 0.78
CA ASP A 40 -19.30 8.90 0.63
C ASP A 40 -18.89 10.00 1.63
N ALA A 41 -18.53 9.64 2.86
CA ALA A 41 -18.00 10.58 3.84
C ALA A 41 -16.60 11.08 3.46
N ALA A 42 -15.76 10.20 2.91
CA ALA A 42 -14.43 10.57 2.42
C ALA A 42 -14.48 11.61 1.29
N ILE A 43 -15.51 11.61 0.44
CA ILE A 43 -15.71 12.62 -0.61
C ILE A 43 -15.71 14.04 -0.03
N ALA A 44 -16.27 14.23 1.15
CA ALA A 44 -16.34 15.56 1.79
C ALA A 44 -14.96 16.11 2.20
N ARG A 45 -13.93 15.26 2.23
CA ARG A 45 -12.55 15.64 2.57
C ARG A 45 -11.64 15.87 1.35
N LEU A 46 -12.10 15.56 0.14
CA LEU A 46 -11.30 15.78 -1.08
C LEU A 46 -10.86 17.24 -1.28
N PRO A 47 -11.68 18.26 -0.98
CA PRO A 47 -11.23 19.65 -1.04
C PRO A 47 -10.01 19.95 -0.16
N HIS A 48 -9.94 19.39 1.06
CA HIS A 48 -8.78 19.53 1.93
C HIS A 48 -7.51 18.97 1.26
N LEU A 49 -7.61 17.80 0.63
CA LEU A 49 -6.46 17.18 -0.06
C LEU A 49 -6.00 17.99 -1.27
N THR A 50 -6.92 18.57 -2.02
CA THR A 50 -6.57 19.48 -3.15
C THR A 50 -5.93 20.75 -2.68
N ASP A 51 -6.43 21.36 -1.60
CA ASP A 51 -5.85 22.57 -0.99
C ASP A 51 -4.45 22.31 -0.43
N LEU A 52 -4.18 21.10 0.06
CA LEU A 52 -2.86 20.64 0.50
C LEU A 52 -1.87 20.46 -0.66
N GLY A 53 -2.37 20.29 -1.89
CA GLY A 53 -1.55 20.04 -3.07
C GLY A 53 -1.33 18.56 -3.38
N VAL A 54 -2.10 17.66 -2.78
CA VAL A 54 -2.15 16.25 -3.14
C VAL A 54 -2.61 16.10 -4.60
N THR A 55 -2.01 15.15 -5.31
CA THR A 55 -2.36 14.86 -6.71
C THR A 55 -3.05 13.52 -6.87
N HIS A 56 -2.77 12.57 -6.00
CA HIS A 56 -3.35 11.22 -6.03
C HIS A 56 -3.71 10.76 -4.61
N VAL A 57 -4.87 10.15 -4.50
CA VAL A 57 -5.28 9.44 -3.28
C VAL A 57 -4.98 7.95 -3.48
N GLU A 58 -4.25 7.35 -2.56
CA GLU A 58 -4.03 5.91 -2.51
C GLU A 58 -4.93 5.31 -1.43
N LEU A 59 -5.88 4.47 -1.86
CA LEU A 59 -6.81 3.79 -0.95
C LEU A 59 -6.22 2.46 -0.51
N LEU A 60 -6.15 2.22 0.81
CA LEU A 60 -5.91 0.88 1.33
C LEU A 60 -6.95 -0.10 0.76
N PRO A 61 -6.69 -1.44 0.80
CA PRO A 61 -7.58 -2.39 0.16
C PRO A 61 -9.02 -2.27 0.63
N VAL A 62 -9.95 -2.27 -0.31
CA VAL A 62 -11.39 -2.10 -0.06
C VAL A 62 -12.20 -3.38 -0.30
N ASN A 63 -11.51 -4.50 -0.54
CA ASN A 63 -12.16 -5.78 -0.81
C ASN A 63 -12.94 -6.27 0.42
N SER A 64 -13.98 -7.08 0.16
CA SER A 64 -14.78 -7.66 1.25
C SER A 64 -13.92 -8.53 2.17
N PHE A 65 -14.04 -8.28 3.46
CA PHE A 65 -13.31 -8.93 4.54
C PHE A 65 -14.26 -9.51 5.59
N SER A 66 -13.73 -10.31 6.52
CA SER A 66 -14.52 -10.86 7.63
C SER A 66 -14.85 -9.79 8.67
N GLY A 67 -16.10 -9.73 9.09
CA GLY A 67 -16.59 -8.78 10.09
C GLY A 67 -16.69 -7.34 9.57
N PRO A 68 -16.89 -6.35 10.47
CA PRO A 68 -17.12 -4.95 10.09
C PRO A 68 -15.84 -4.07 10.12
N ARG A 69 -14.67 -4.60 10.47
CA ARG A 69 -13.44 -3.82 10.68
C ARG A 69 -12.23 -4.62 10.25
N ASN A 70 -11.46 -4.10 9.34
CA ASN A 70 -10.21 -4.69 8.88
C ASN A 70 -9.34 -3.61 8.22
N TRP A 71 -8.04 -3.79 8.18
CA TRP A 71 -7.17 -2.95 7.36
C TRP A 71 -7.41 -3.13 5.85
N GLY A 72 -7.97 -4.28 5.44
CA GLY A 72 -8.27 -4.63 4.06
C GLY A 72 -7.39 -5.75 3.48
N TYR A 73 -6.33 -6.18 4.17
CA TYR A 73 -5.38 -7.17 3.66
C TYR A 73 -5.82 -8.64 3.84
N ASP A 74 -6.96 -8.88 4.43
CA ASP A 74 -7.55 -10.22 4.62
C ASP A 74 -8.68 -10.54 3.63
N GLY A 75 -8.79 -9.78 2.54
CA GLY A 75 -9.86 -9.95 1.56
C GLY A 75 -9.70 -11.21 0.71
N VAL A 76 -10.84 -11.80 0.31
CA VAL A 76 -10.90 -12.93 -0.63
C VAL A 76 -11.72 -12.63 -1.88
N ALA A 77 -12.57 -11.62 -1.84
CA ALA A 77 -13.44 -11.21 -2.94
C ALA A 77 -12.83 -10.04 -3.70
N TRP A 78 -11.78 -10.28 -4.46
CA TRP A 78 -10.97 -9.25 -5.14
C TRP A 78 -11.73 -8.36 -6.12
N PHE A 79 -12.89 -8.80 -6.61
CA PHE A 79 -13.77 -8.05 -7.51
C PHE A 79 -14.93 -7.34 -6.77
N ALA A 80 -14.81 -7.17 -5.46
CA ALA A 80 -15.83 -6.55 -4.63
C ALA A 80 -15.28 -5.35 -3.86
N VAL A 81 -16.17 -4.44 -3.51
CA VAL A 81 -15.95 -3.39 -2.52
C VAL A 81 -16.81 -3.69 -1.30
N ASP A 82 -16.25 -3.63 -0.12
CA ASP A 82 -16.96 -3.97 1.12
C ASP A 82 -18.18 -3.07 1.33
N GLU A 83 -19.28 -3.69 1.77
CA GLU A 83 -20.55 -3.00 1.97
C GLU A 83 -20.47 -1.97 3.12
N SER A 84 -19.60 -2.18 4.11
CA SER A 84 -19.38 -1.20 5.20
C SER A 84 -18.81 0.12 4.68
N TYR A 85 -18.10 0.11 3.57
CA TYR A 85 -17.60 1.31 2.89
C TYR A 85 -18.63 1.94 1.92
N GLY A 86 -19.78 1.29 1.71
CA GLY A 86 -20.84 1.70 0.79
C GLY A 86 -20.90 0.93 -0.52
N GLY A 87 -20.09 -0.13 -0.65
CA GLY A 87 -20.07 -1.03 -1.80
C GLY A 87 -19.61 -0.41 -3.12
N PRO A 88 -19.75 -1.12 -4.24
CA PRO A 88 -19.18 -0.71 -5.53
C PRO A 88 -19.80 0.58 -6.09
N ALA A 89 -21.04 0.90 -5.73
CA ALA A 89 -21.69 2.13 -6.17
C ALA A 89 -21.09 3.38 -5.50
N ALA A 90 -20.81 3.30 -4.19
CA ALA A 90 -20.12 4.38 -3.47
C ALA A 90 -18.68 4.54 -3.95
N TYR A 91 -17.99 3.44 -4.26
CA TYR A 91 -16.64 3.48 -4.81
C TYR A 91 -16.59 4.27 -6.13
N ARG A 92 -17.50 3.99 -7.06
CA ARG A 92 -17.57 4.73 -8.33
C ARG A 92 -17.87 6.21 -8.12
N ARG A 93 -18.75 6.56 -7.13
CA ARG A 93 -18.99 7.97 -6.78
C ARG A 93 -17.73 8.63 -6.24
N PHE A 94 -16.98 7.93 -5.38
CA PHE A 94 -15.72 8.45 -4.85
C PHE A 94 -14.71 8.72 -5.96
N VAL A 95 -14.48 7.76 -6.87
CA VAL A 95 -13.56 7.95 -8.01
C VAL A 95 -14.00 9.13 -8.88
N ALA A 96 -15.29 9.21 -9.21
CA ALA A 96 -15.82 10.33 -10.01
C ALA A 96 -15.66 11.69 -9.30
N ALA A 97 -15.86 11.74 -7.98
CA ALA A 97 -15.67 12.96 -7.19
C ALA A 97 -14.19 13.35 -7.09
N ALA A 98 -13.29 12.38 -6.93
CA ALA A 98 -11.85 12.61 -6.93
C ALA A 98 -11.39 13.19 -8.27
N HIS A 99 -11.83 12.61 -9.40
CA HIS A 99 -11.54 13.13 -10.73
C HIS A 99 -12.08 14.54 -10.94
N ALA A 100 -13.31 14.82 -10.48
CA ALA A 100 -13.89 16.16 -10.55
C ALA A 100 -13.12 17.19 -9.71
N ALA A 101 -12.47 16.74 -8.63
CA ALA A 101 -11.58 17.56 -7.81
C ALA A 101 -10.15 17.68 -8.38
N GLY A 102 -9.84 16.98 -9.49
CA GLY A 102 -8.49 16.97 -10.10
C GLY A 102 -7.53 15.99 -9.46
N LEU A 103 -8.03 15.04 -8.64
CA LEU A 103 -7.23 14.00 -7.97
C LEU A 103 -7.28 12.69 -8.75
N GLY A 104 -6.13 12.04 -8.93
CA GLY A 104 -6.05 10.64 -9.33
C GLY A 104 -6.36 9.70 -8.17
N VAL A 105 -6.77 8.47 -8.48
CA VAL A 105 -7.02 7.42 -7.49
C VAL A 105 -6.13 6.23 -7.77
N VAL A 106 -5.34 5.81 -6.78
CA VAL A 106 -4.57 4.57 -6.78
C VAL A 106 -5.25 3.60 -5.84
N GLN A 107 -5.55 2.39 -6.29
CA GLN A 107 -6.13 1.33 -5.45
C GLN A 107 -5.05 0.35 -5.04
N ASP A 108 -4.95 0.11 -3.74
CA ASP A 108 -4.10 -0.96 -3.21
C ASP A 108 -4.79 -2.32 -3.39
N VAL A 109 -4.09 -3.26 -4.03
CA VAL A 109 -4.59 -4.60 -4.35
C VAL A 109 -3.65 -5.68 -3.82
N VAL A 110 -4.24 -6.68 -3.18
CA VAL A 110 -3.53 -7.78 -2.52
C VAL A 110 -3.63 -9.03 -3.39
N HIS A 111 -2.61 -9.27 -4.22
CA HIS A 111 -2.58 -10.45 -5.10
C HIS A 111 -1.59 -11.53 -4.62
N ASN A 112 -0.84 -11.27 -3.56
CA ASN A 112 0.17 -12.20 -3.06
C ASN A 112 -0.40 -13.33 -2.20
N HIS A 113 -1.57 -13.12 -1.59
CA HIS A 113 -2.27 -14.12 -0.77
C HIS A 113 -3.78 -13.88 -0.78
N LEU A 114 -4.51 -14.81 -0.22
CA LEU A 114 -5.95 -14.73 0.06
C LEU A 114 -6.17 -14.80 1.56
N GLY A 115 -7.11 -14.01 2.06
CA GLY A 115 -7.47 -14.03 3.47
C GLY A 115 -7.95 -15.40 3.93
N PRO A 116 -7.87 -15.68 5.24
CA PRO A 116 -8.18 -16.99 5.81
C PRO A 116 -9.69 -17.28 5.93
N SER A 117 -10.52 -16.23 5.89
CA SER A 117 -11.97 -16.34 6.11
C SER A 117 -12.73 -16.21 4.79
N GLY A 118 -13.56 -17.19 4.47
CA GLY A 118 -14.40 -17.18 3.27
C GLY A 118 -13.68 -17.54 1.97
N ASN A 119 -12.47 -18.08 2.03
CA ASN A 119 -11.73 -18.52 0.85
C ASN A 119 -12.17 -19.92 0.41
N TYR A 120 -12.91 -19.99 -0.67
CA TYR A 120 -13.37 -21.24 -1.30
C TYR A 120 -12.79 -21.47 -2.69
N LEU A 121 -11.85 -20.65 -3.17
CA LEU A 121 -11.33 -20.72 -4.53
C LEU A 121 -10.68 -22.06 -4.85
N GLN A 122 -10.02 -22.70 -3.88
CA GLN A 122 -9.43 -24.03 -4.04
C GLN A 122 -10.46 -25.15 -4.39
N VAL A 123 -11.76 -24.93 -4.12
CA VAL A 123 -12.82 -25.87 -4.52
C VAL A 123 -13.14 -25.77 -6.02
N PHE A 124 -12.83 -24.65 -6.64
CA PHE A 124 -13.15 -24.35 -8.04
C PHE A 124 -11.96 -24.57 -8.99
N GLY A 125 -10.75 -24.66 -8.48
CA GLY A 125 -9.57 -24.86 -9.31
C GLY A 125 -8.24 -24.78 -8.53
N PRO A 126 -7.11 -24.92 -9.21
CA PRO A 126 -5.80 -24.94 -8.59
C PRO A 126 -5.29 -23.50 -8.29
N TYR A 127 -6.08 -22.73 -7.57
CA TYR A 127 -5.75 -21.32 -7.28
C TYR A 127 -4.57 -21.16 -6.34
N LEU A 128 -4.38 -22.11 -5.41
CA LEU A 128 -3.32 -22.04 -4.42
C LEU A 128 -2.08 -22.83 -4.86
N GLY A 129 -0.91 -22.22 -4.70
CA GLY A 129 0.40 -22.81 -4.97
C GLY A 129 0.92 -23.65 -3.82
N GLN A 130 2.00 -24.38 -4.06
CA GLN A 130 2.71 -25.09 -3.01
C GLN A 130 3.70 -24.14 -2.30
N GLY A 131 3.55 -23.97 -1.00
CA GLY A 131 4.38 -23.14 -0.15
C GLY A 131 3.71 -21.82 0.23
N GLY A 132 3.53 -21.62 1.53
CA GLY A 132 2.93 -20.43 2.09
C GLY A 132 3.79 -19.17 1.90
N THR A 133 3.14 -18.04 1.95
CA THR A 133 3.73 -16.72 2.18
C THR A 133 3.81 -16.48 3.70
N GLY A 134 4.35 -15.32 4.12
CA GLY A 134 4.28 -14.91 5.53
C GLY A 134 2.85 -14.68 6.03
N TRP A 135 1.88 -14.52 5.12
CA TRP A 135 0.49 -14.15 5.40
C TRP A 135 -0.54 -15.22 5.04
N GLY A 136 -0.14 -16.34 4.44
CA GLY A 136 -1.04 -17.43 4.06
C GLY A 136 -0.56 -18.20 2.82
N ASP A 137 -1.48 -18.97 2.22
CA ASP A 137 -1.17 -19.69 0.99
C ASP A 137 -1.04 -18.73 -0.20
N GLY A 138 0.09 -18.80 -0.90
CA GLY A 138 0.31 -18.05 -2.12
C GLY A 138 -0.48 -18.60 -3.31
N LEU A 139 -0.55 -17.81 -4.37
CA LEU A 139 -1.21 -18.22 -5.60
C LEU A 139 -0.38 -19.23 -6.39
N ASN A 140 -1.04 -20.07 -7.17
CA ASN A 140 -0.43 -20.94 -8.17
C ASN A 140 -0.13 -20.13 -9.44
N LEU A 141 1.06 -19.55 -9.54
CA LEU A 141 1.45 -18.71 -10.67
C LEU A 141 2.28 -19.43 -11.74
N ASP A 142 2.90 -20.56 -11.39
CA ASP A 142 3.87 -21.26 -12.24
C ASP A 142 3.72 -22.78 -12.27
N GLY A 143 2.82 -23.35 -11.46
CA GLY A 143 2.52 -24.78 -11.45
C GLY A 143 1.59 -25.21 -12.58
N ALA A 144 1.13 -26.47 -12.51
CA ALA A 144 0.16 -27.01 -13.48
C ALA A 144 -1.14 -26.20 -13.43
N ASP A 145 -1.72 -25.95 -14.60
CA ASP A 145 -2.99 -25.22 -14.80
C ASP A 145 -3.00 -23.78 -14.22
N SER A 146 -1.83 -23.17 -14.04
CA SER A 146 -1.69 -21.80 -13.53
C SER A 146 -2.15 -20.69 -14.51
N ASP A 147 -2.35 -20.98 -15.79
CA ASP A 147 -2.72 -19.98 -16.78
C ASP A 147 -4.05 -19.28 -16.45
N GLU A 148 -5.05 -20.02 -15.98
CA GLU A 148 -6.33 -19.44 -15.59
C GLU A 148 -6.26 -18.68 -14.26
N VAL A 149 -5.37 -19.07 -13.35
CA VAL A 149 -5.09 -18.32 -12.11
C VAL A 149 -4.45 -16.98 -12.44
N ARG A 150 -3.46 -16.96 -13.34
CA ARG A 150 -2.87 -15.72 -13.84
C ARG A 150 -3.90 -14.82 -14.52
N ARG A 151 -4.77 -15.42 -15.36
CA ARG A 151 -5.86 -14.68 -16.00
C ARG A 151 -6.82 -14.06 -14.99
N PHE A 152 -7.17 -14.77 -13.93
CA PHE A 152 -7.99 -14.25 -12.85
C PHE A 152 -7.37 -13.00 -12.20
N VAL A 153 -6.06 -13.00 -11.97
CA VAL A 153 -5.34 -11.82 -11.46
C VAL A 153 -5.34 -10.68 -12.49
N LEU A 154 -5.04 -10.98 -13.75
CA LEU A 154 -5.04 -9.97 -14.82
C LEU A 154 -6.44 -9.37 -15.06
N ASP A 155 -7.49 -10.17 -14.94
CA ASP A 155 -8.87 -9.69 -15.03
C ASP A 155 -9.23 -8.80 -13.82
N ASN A 156 -8.65 -9.05 -12.65
CA ASN A 156 -8.80 -8.15 -11.51
C ASN A 156 -8.09 -6.80 -11.75
N VAL A 157 -6.90 -6.81 -12.33
CA VAL A 157 -6.23 -5.56 -12.77
C VAL A 157 -7.12 -4.79 -13.75
N ARG A 158 -7.73 -5.45 -14.74
CA ARG A 158 -8.68 -4.81 -15.66
C ARG A 158 -9.89 -4.24 -14.94
N PHE A 159 -10.46 -5.01 -14.03
CA PHE A 159 -11.64 -4.60 -13.25
C PHE A 159 -11.41 -3.25 -12.57
N TRP A 160 -10.30 -3.11 -11.86
CA TRP A 160 -9.99 -1.86 -11.18
C TRP A 160 -9.72 -0.72 -12.17
N LEU A 161 -8.91 -0.96 -13.19
CA LEU A 161 -8.48 0.09 -14.13
C LEU A 161 -9.58 0.49 -15.14
N GLU A 162 -10.36 -0.46 -15.66
CA GLU A 162 -11.33 -0.20 -16.73
C GLU A 162 -12.77 -0.07 -16.21
N GLU A 163 -13.19 -0.90 -15.22
CA GLU A 163 -14.56 -0.88 -14.72
C GLU A 163 -14.74 0.06 -13.51
N MET A 164 -13.81 0.04 -12.56
CA MET A 164 -13.80 0.94 -11.41
C MET A 164 -13.13 2.28 -11.71
N ARG A 165 -12.35 2.35 -12.83
CA ARG A 165 -11.78 3.57 -13.42
C ARG A 165 -10.75 4.25 -12.52
N VAL A 166 -10.01 3.51 -11.71
CA VAL A 166 -8.89 4.05 -10.97
C VAL A 166 -7.73 4.40 -11.91
N ASP A 167 -6.86 5.29 -11.48
CA ASP A 167 -5.76 5.81 -12.29
C ASP A 167 -4.52 4.94 -12.22
N GLY A 168 -4.36 4.18 -11.14
CA GLY A 168 -3.25 3.26 -10.95
C GLY A 168 -3.54 2.22 -9.88
N LEU A 169 -2.60 1.28 -9.70
CA LEU A 169 -2.66 0.29 -8.62
C LEU A 169 -1.36 0.30 -7.82
N ARG A 170 -1.47 0.15 -6.51
CA ARG A 170 -0.38 -0.30 -5.65
C ARG A 170 -0.50 -1.81 -5.49
N LEU A 171 0.56 -2.54 -5.73
CA LEU A 171 0.61 -3.99 -5.68
C LEU A 171 1.30 -4.42 -4.38
N ASP A 172 0.54 -4.98 -3.47
CA ASP A 172 0.97 -5.41 -2.16
C ASP A 172 1.96 -6.56 -2.23
N ALA A 173 3.04 -6.49 -1.43
CA ALA A 173 4.02 -7.55 -1.17
C ALA A 173 4.43 -8.34 -2.43
N VAL A 174 4.80 -7.64 -3.52
CA VAL A 174 5.11 -8.31 -4.80
C VAL A 174 6.25 -9.32 -4.71
N HIS A 175 7.11 -9.21 -3.71
CA HIS A 175 8.18 -10.17 -3.43
C HIS A 175 7.66 -11.55 -2.98
N ALA A 176 6.41 -11.64 -2.54
CA ALA A 176 5.75 -12.88 -2.19
C ALA A 176 5.07 -13.58 -3.39
N LEU A 177 5.00 -12.92 -4.55
CA LEU A 177 4.53 -13.52 -5.80
C LEU A 177 5.62 -14.46 -6.36
N ARG A 178 5.53 -15.72 -6.00
CA ARG A 178 6.48 -16.76 -6.48
C ARG A 178 6.08 -17.19 -7.88
N ASP A 179 6.91 -16.84 -8.85
CA ASP A 179 6.67 -17.13 -10.26
C ASP A 179 8.00 -17.43 -10.95
N ALA A 180 8.20 -18.70 -11.30
CA ALA A 180 9.39 -19.19 -11.98
C ALA A 180 9.20 -19.28 -13.51
N ARG A 181 8.11 -18.72 -14.07
CA ARG A 181 7.90 -18.71 -15.52
C ARG A 181 8.84 -17.72 -16.20
N ALA A 182 9.09 -17.95 -17.48
CA ALA A 182 9.93 -17.08 -18.30
C ALA A 182 9.41 -15.63 -18.39
N VAL A 183 8.10 -15.46 -18.37
CA VAL A 183 7.44 -14.14 -18.24
C VAL A 183 6.79 -14.08 -16.86
N HIS A 184 7.29 -13.22 -16.00
CA HIS A 184 6.76 -13.04 -14.65
C HIS A 184 5.39 -12.37 -14.68
N LEU A 185 4.50 -12.71 -13.73
CA LEU A 185 3.16 -12.12 -13.65
C LEU A 185 3.18 -10.59 -13.60
N LEU A 186 4.11 -9.99 -12.89
CA LEU A 186 4.28 -8.53 -12.83
C LEU A 186 4.60 -7.92 -14.21
N GLU A 187 5.33 -8.65 -15.05
CA GLU A 187 5.60 -8.22 -16.42
C GLU A 187 4.35 -8.27 -17.29
N GLU A 188 3.49 -9.29 -17.10
CA GLU A 188 2.18 -9.38 -17.78
C GLU A 188 1.23 -8.26 -17.30
N MET A 189 1.21 -7.96 -15.99
CA MET A 189 0.45 -6.84 -15.44
C MET A 189 0.91 -5.50 -16.02
N ALA A 190 2.23 -5.26 -16.09
CA ALA A 190 2.80 -4.05 -16.68
C ALA A 190 2.43 -3.92 -18.16
N ALA A 191 2.51 -5.03 -18.92
CA ALA A 191 2.11 -5.05 -20.34
C ALA A 191 0.62 -4.76 -20.52
N LEU A 192 -0.22 -5.29 -19.64
CA LEU A 192 -1.66 -5.01 -19.63
C LEU A 192 -1.93 -3.52 -19.34
N ALA A 193 -1.30 -2.95 -18.32
CA ALA A 193 -1.43 -1.54 -17.96
C ALA A 193 -0.98 -0.62 -19.11
N ASP A 194 0.13 -0.92 -19.79
CA ASP A 194 0.59 -0.21 -20.97
C ASP A 194 -0.45 -0.25 -22.09
N GLY A 195 -1.07 -1.41 -22.31
CA GLY A 195 -2.15 -1.55 -23.30
C GLY A 195 -3.39 -0.73 -22.95
N ILE A 196 -3.76 -0.64 -21.68
CA ILE A 196 -4.85 0.21 -21.18
C ILE A 196 -4.47 1.68 -21.36
N ALA A 197 -3.26 2.07 -20.94
CA ALA A 197 -2.76 3.43 -21.05
C ALA A 197 -2.77 3.93 -22.51
N ALA A 198 -2.33 3.09 -23.45
CA ALA A 198 -2.33 3.42 -24.87
C ALA A 198 -3.75 3.65 -25.42
N ARG A 199 -4.75 2.89 -24.96
CA ARG A 199 -6.16 3.09 -25.34
C ARG A 199 -6.79 4.31 -24.69
N ALA A 200 -6.44 4.54 -23.42
CA ALA A 200 -6.97 5.65 -22.63
C ALA A 200 -6.30 7.00 -22.95
N GLY A 201 -5.14 7.00 -23.60
CA GLY A 201 -4.35 8.21 -23.90
C GLY A 201 -3.75 8.86 -22.65
N ARG A 202 -3.61 8.12 -21.55
CA ARG A 202 -3.05 8.60 -20.27
C ARG A 202 -2.22 7.50 -19.60
N PRO A 203 -1.22 7.86 -18.76
CA PRO A 203 -0.49 6.88 -17.98
C PRO A 203 -1.42 6.09 -17.02
N VAL A 204 -1.06 4.84 -16.76
CA VAL A 204 -1.73 3.96 -15.80
C VAL A 204 -0.63 3.29 -14.96
N PRO A 205 -0.11 3.97 -13.92
CA PRO A 205 1.00 3.47 -13.14
C PRO A 205 0.60 2.25 -12.30
N LEU A 206 1.47 1.24 -12.29
CA LEU A 206 1.49 0.17 -11.30
C LEU A 206 2.67 0.41 -10.37
N LEU A 207 2.40 0.50 -9.07
CA LEU A 207 3.37 0.73 -8.01
C LEU A 207 3.61 -0.58 -7.26
N ALA A 208 4.85 -1.03 -7.15
CA ALA A 208 5.19 -2.21 -6.37
C ALA A 208 5.48 -1.86 -4.91
N GLU A 209 4.98 -2.65 -3.98
CA GLU A 209 5.53 -2.68 -2.63
C GLU A 209 6.43 -3.90 -2.48
N SER A 210 7.68 -3.67 -2.08
CA SER A 210 8.67 -4.74 -1.88
C SER A 210 9.84 -4.26 -1.04
N ASP A 211 10.23 -5.06 -0.07
CA ASP A 211 11.39 -4.81 0.78
C ASP A 211 12.72 -5.32 0.19
N LEU A 212 12.73 -5.81 -1.05
CA LEU A 212 13.92 -6.45 -1.64
C LEU A 212 14.98 -5.47 -2.11
N ASN A 213 14.68 -4.19 -2.28
CA ASN A 213 15.57 -3.21 -2.90
C ASN A 213 16.05 -3.68 -4.30
N ASP A 214 15.12 -4.14 -5.12
CA ASP A 214 15.41 -4.68 -6.46
C ASP A 214 14.96 -3.71 -7.56
N PRO A 215 15.88 -3.01 -8.22
CA PRO A 215 15.54 -2.06 -9.28
C PRO A 215 14.94 -2.73 -10.54
N ARG A 216 14.99 -4.05 -10.67
CA ARG A 216 14.33 -4.76 -11.78
C ARG A 216 12.82 -4.57 -11.77
N LEU A 217 12.20 -4.26 -10.63
CA LEU A 217 10.78 -3.94 -10.56
C LEU A 217 10.40 -2.85 -11.56
N VAL A 218 11.21 -1.80 -11.65
CA VAL A 218 10.93 -0.59 -12.46
C VAL A 218 11.77 -0.48 -13.73
N LEU A 219 12.78 -1.33 -13.92
CA LEU A 219 13.51 -1.38 -15.18
C LEU A 219 12.58 -1.79 -16.33
N PRO A 220 12.75 -1.20 -17.54
CA PRO A 220 11.95 -1.58 -18.71
C PRO A 220 12.09 -3.07 -19.05
N ARG A 221 10.99 -3.68 -19.52
CA ARG A 221 10.96 -5.11 -19.90
C ARG A 221 12.02 -5.48 -20.93
N HIS A 222 12.26 -4.62 -21.95
CA HIS A 222 13.30 -4.86 -22.94
C HIS A 222 14.74 -4.80 -22.39
N ALA A 223 14.92 -4.24 -21.18
CA ALA A 223 16.19 -4.22 -20.46
C ALA A 223 16.28 -5.33 -19.39
N GLY A 224 15.34 -6.28 -19.38
CA GLY A 224 15.30 -7.39 -18.42
C GLY A 224 14.66 -7.05 -17.07
N GLY A 225 13.94 -5.94 -17.00
CA GLY A 225 13.12 -5.58 -15.84
C GLY A 225 11.68 -6.03 -15.98
N LEU A 226 10.87 -5.74 -14.95
CA LEU A 226 9.45 -6.10 -14.90
C LEU A 226 8.54 -4.99 -15.45
N GLY A 227 9.04 -3.76 -15.60
CA GLY A 227 8.37 -2.67 -16.28
C GLY A 227 7.26 -1.99 -15.49
N LEU A 228 7.26 -2.09 -14.16
CA LEU A 228 6.35 -1.33 -13.31
C LEU A 228 6.72 0.15 -13.33
N ALA A 229 5.76 1.02 -13.02
CA ALA A 229 5.96 2.47 -13.08
C ALA A 229 6.77 3.00 -11.88
N ALA A 230 6.57 2.43 -10.71
CA ALA A 230 7.30 2.79 -9.49
C ALA A 230 7.37 1.64 -8.50
N ALA A 231 8.20 1.82 -7.46
CA ALA A 231 8.22 0.97 -6.28
C ALA A 231 8.32 1.82 -5.01
N TRP A 232 7.73 1.35 -3.92
CA TRP A 232 7.91 1.91 -2.59
C TRP A 232 9.36 1.74 -2.14
N ASN A 233 9.85 2.69 -1.36
CA ASN A 233 11.22 2.75 -0.88
C ASN A 233 11.28 2.93 0.63
N ASP A 234 11.32 1.82 1.35
CA ASP A 234 11.39 1.80 2.81
C ASP A 234 12.72 2.34 3.36
N ASP A 235 13.82 2.22 2.61
CA ASP A 235 15.11 2.71 3.07
C ASP A 235 15.11 4.24 3.27
N VAL A 236 14.33 5.00 2.50
CA VAL A 236 14.14 6.45 2.73
C VAL A 236 13.42 6.69 4.04
N HIS A 237 12.31 5.96 4.27
CA HIS A 237 11.60 6.01 5.56
C HIS A 237 12.56 5.70 6.71
N HIS A 238 13.27 4.58 6.63
CA HIS A 238 14.17 4.14 7.72
C HIS A 238 15.23 5.19 8.02
N ALA A 239 15.86 5.78 6.99
CA ALA A 239 16.89 6.78 7.17
C ALA A 239 16.36 8.08 7.81
N LEU A 240 15.20 8.58 7.35
CA LEU A 240 14.58 9.78 7.91
C LEU A 240 14.10 9.54 9.34
N HIS A 241 13.40 8.43 9.59
CA HIS A 241 12.90 8.06 10.90
C HIS A 241 14.04 7.96 11.94
N VAL A 242 15.12 7.25 11.61
CA VAL A 242 16.27 7.13 12.53
C VAL A 242 16.94 8.48 12.76
N ALA A 243 17.09 9.29 11.73
CA ALA A 243 17.69 10.63 11.87
C ALA A 243 16.87 11.53 12.78
N ALA A 244 15.55 11.43 12.78
CA ALA A 244 14.65 12.25 13.58
C ALA A 244 14.42 11.71 15.00
N THR A 245 14.25 10.40 15.15
CA THR A 245 13.85 9.76 16.42
C THR A 245 15.03 9.19 17.20
N GLY A 246 16.12 8.82 16.52
CA GLY A 246 17.23 8.07 17.11
C GLY A 246 16.92 6.58 17.37
N GLU A 247 15.79 6.06 16.93
CA GLU A 247 15.44 4.62 17.07
C GLU A 247 16.34 3.77 16.16
N THR A 248 16.99 2.74 16.73
CA THR A 248 17.99 1.91 16.03
C THR A 248 17.80 0.41 16.25
N HIS A 249 16.60 -0.05 16.62
CA HIS A 249 16.33 -1.48 16.79
C HIS A 249 15.64 -2.10 15.58
N GLY A 250 15.75 -3.42 15.46
CA GLY A 250 15.17 -4.16 14.36
C GLY A 250 15.78 -3.76 13.03
N TYR A 251 14.94 -3.48 12.06
CA TYR A 251 15.36 -3.08 10.72
C TYR A 251 15.97 -1.67 10.65
N TYR A 252 15.87 -0.84 11.70
CA TYR A 252 16.49 0.49 11.79
C TYR A 252 17.99 0.47 12.13
N ALA A 253 18.53 -0.67 12.57
CA ALA A 253 19.87 -0.76 13.17
C ALA A 253 21.01 -0.18 12.31
N ASP A 254 20.92 -0.31 11.00
CA ASP A 254 21.98 0.11 10.07
C ASP A 254 21.89 1.60 9.67
N PHE A 255 20.79 2.29 9.99
CA PHE A 255 20.48 3.64 9.50
C PHE A 255 20.91 4.77 10.44
N ALA A 256 21.60 4.47 11.55
CA ALA A 256 22.01 5.45 12.56
C ALA A 256 22.90 6.62 12.06
N PRO A 257 23.85 6.45 11.13
CA PRO A 257 24.63 7.56 10.62
C PRO A 257 23.82 8.50 9.75
N LEU A 258 24.00 9.83 9.89
CA LEU A 258 23.36 10.83 9.00
C LEU A 258 23.70 10.63 7.51
N GLU A 259 24.83 10.00 7.24
CA GLU A 259 25.21 9.58 5.88
C GLU A 259 24.20 8.62 5.26
N ALA A 260 23.39 7.92 6.07
CA ALA A 260 22.30 7.09 5.56
C ALA A 260 21.26 7.95 4.83
N VAL A 261 20.88 9.12 5.40
CA VAL A 261 19.97 10.07 4.74
C VAL A 261 20.56 10.57 3.42
N ALA A 262 21.83 10.98 3.44
CA ALA A 262 22.51 11.43 2.22
C ALA A 262 22.54 10.32 1.16
N LYS A 263 22.84 9.09 1.55
CA LYS A 263 22.91 7.96 0.65
C LYS A 263 21.55 7.65 -0.01
N VAL A 264 20.46 7.60 0.76
CA VAL A 264 19.14 7.30 0.19
C VAL A 264 18.63 8.42 -0.72
N MET A 265 18.95 9.67 -0.42
CA MET A 265 18.60 10.80 -1.29
C MET A 265 19.42 10.81 -2.60
N GLU A 266 20.68 10.34 -2.58
CA GLU A 266 21.55 10.30 -3.75
C GLU A 266 21.39 8.99 -4.55
N ARG A 267 21.24 7.84 -3.86
CA ARG A 267 21.35 6.49 -4.42
C ARG A 267 20.06 5.68 -4.36
N THR A 268 19.01 6.24 -3.78
CA THR A 268 17.72 5.61 -3.58
C THR A 268 17.71 4.55 -2.48
N TYR A 269 18.59 3.55 -2.55
CA TYR A 269 18.69 2.50 -1.54
C TYR A 269 19.92 2.68 -0.64
N PHE A 270 19.69 2.46 0.65
CA PHE A 270 20.79 2.33 1.61
C PHE A 270 21.44 0.95 1.48
N HIS A 271 20.62 -0.11 1.47
CA HIS A 271 21.09 -1.46 1.18
C HIS A 271 21.07 -1.71 -0.34
N ASP A 272 22.20 -1.53 -0.97
CA ASP A 272 22.41 -1.60 -2.42
C ASP A 272 23.35 -2.76 -2.82
N GLY A 273 23.29 -3.85 -2.10
CA GLY A 273 24.21 -5.00 -2.16
C GLY A 273 25.08 -5.07 -0.90
N THR A 274 24.86 -4.19 0.05
CA THR A 274 25.59 -4.16 1.32
C THR A 274 24.94 -5.05 2.37
N ARG A 275 25.71 -5.38 3.43
CA ARG A 275 25.21 -6.24 4.50
C ARG A 275 24.12 -5.51 5.31
N SER A 276 22.98 -6.17 5.49
CA SER A 276 21.97 -5.79 6.47
C SER A 276 22.20 -6.59 7.76
N THR A 277 22.35 -5.91 8.90
CA THR A 277 22.50 -6.58 10.20
C THR A 277 21.20 -7.25 10.61
N PHE A 278 20.05 -6.62 10.37
CA PHE A 278 18.73 -7.18 10.64
C PHE A 278 18.49 -8.48 9.88
N ARG A 279 18.79 -8.48 8.56
CA ARG A 279 18.61 -9.68 7.71
C ARG A 279 19.76 -10.68 7.82
N SER A 280 20.87 -10.32 8.48
CA SER A 280 22.08 -11.11 8.64
C SER A 280 22.70 -11.60 7.30
N ARG A 281 22.46 -10.87 6.21
CA ARG A 281 22.94 -11.15 4.84
C ARG A 281 23.08 -9.86 4.04
N ASP A 282 23.75 -9.96 2.87
CA ASP A 282 23.74 -8.87 1.90
C ASP A 282 22.34 -8.67 1.33
N HIS A 283 21.98 -7.40 1.10
CA HIS A 283 20.63 -7.01 0.73
C HIS A 283 20.62 -5.93 -0.36
N GLY A 284 19.63 -6.02 -1.24
CA GLY A 284 19.41 -5.03 -2.29
C GLY A 284 20.37 -5.13 -3.47
N ARG A 285 20.25 -4.17 -4.36
CA ARG A 285 21.08 -3.95 -5.55
C ARG A 285 21.25 -2.46 -5.80
N PRO A 286 22.38 -2.03 -6.40
CA PRO A 286 22.52 -0.64 -6.85
C PRO A 286 21.45 -0.28 -7.87
N VAL A 287 20.90 0.92 -7.74
CA VAL A 287 19.98 1.47 -8.72
C VAL A 287 20.76 2.03 -9.91
N PRO A 288 20.47 1.58 -11.14
CA PRO A 288 21.08 2.16 -12.34
C PRO A 288 20.71 3.63 -12.53
N ASP A 289 21.65 4.47 -12.94
CA ASP A 289 21.44 5.91 -13.20
C ASP A 289 20.39 6.20 -14.30
N THR A 290 20.00 5.19 -15.07
CA THR A 290 18.96 5.29 -16.11
C THR A 290 17.55 5.28 -15.55
N ILE A 291 17.35 4.90 -14.29
CA ILE A 291 16.05 4.90 -13.64
C ILE A 291 15.79 6.30 -13.08
N PRO A 292 14.67 6.94 -13.46
CA PRO A 292 14.37 8.26 -12.94
C PRO A 292 13.91 8.21 -11.47
N ASN A 293 14.18 9.27 -10.71
CA ASN A 293 13.84 9.34 -9.29
C ASN A 293 12.34 9.20 -9.00
N HIS A 294 11.48 9.63 -9.92
CA HIS A 294 10.02 9.46 -9.78
C HIS A 294 9.53 8.01 -9.99
N ALA A 295 10.43 7.06 -10.22
CA ALA A 295 10.14 5.64 -10.13
C ALA A 295 10.17 5.09 -8.69
N TRP A 296 10.33 5.96 -7.70
CA TRP A 296 10.39 5.56 -6.30
C TRP A 296 9.42 6.42 -5.48
N VAL A 297 8.59 5.75 -4.67
CA VAL A 297 7.68 6.39 -3.72
C VAL A 297 8.33 6.34 -2.35
N ALA A 298 8.41 7.47 -1.68
CA ALA A 298 8.97 7.59 -0.34
C ALA A 298 7.94 8.19 0.63
N SER A 299 7.98 7.76 1.87
CA SER A 299 7.11 8.26 2.94
C SER A 299 7.87 8.41 4.24
N ILE A 300 7.40 9.27 5.14
CA ILE A 300 7.81 9.29 6.55
C ILE A 300 6.96 8.31 7.33
N GLN A 301 5.68 8.26 7.02
CA GLN A 301 4.70 7.37 7.61
C GLN A 301 3.86 6.73 6.50
N ASN A 302 3.44 5.50 6.72
CA ASN A 302 2.41 4.81 5.98
C ASN A 302 1.69 3.84 6.93
N HIS A 303 0.67 3.14 6.45
CA HIS A 303 -0.10 2.22 7.26
C HIS A 303 0.77 1.15 7.94
N ASP A 304 1.80 0.63 7.25
CA ASP A 304 2.70 -0.40 7.78
C ASP A 304 3.66 0.16 8.82
N GLN A 305 4.31 1.30 8.53
CA GLN A 305 5.32 1.87 9.40
C GLN A 305 4.75 2.37 10.73
N VAL A 306 3.50 2.86 10.71
CA VAL A 306 2.77 3.23 11.94
C VAL A 306 2.12 2.00 12.57
N GLY A 307 1.43 1.19 11.79
CA GLY A 307 0.61 0.08 12.28
C GLY A 307 1.40 -1.12 12.80
N ASN A 308 2.68 -1.23 12.42
CA ASN A 308 3.60 -2.23 12.98
C ASN A 308 4.36 -1.75 14.22
N ARG A 309 4.00 -0.59 14.78
CA ARG A 309 4.38 -0.19 16.14
C ARG A 309 3.38 -0.75 17.14
N ALA A 310 3.83 -1.08 18.36
CA ALA A 310 2.99 -1.78 19.37
C ALA A 310 1.67 -1.06 19.64
N GLY A 311 1.70 0.27 19.83
CA GLY A 311 0.52 1.10 20.06
C GLY A 311 -0.03 1.77 18.80
N GLY A 312 0.62 1.61 17.65
CA GLY A 312 0.29 2.37 16.46
C GLY A 312 0.61 3.85 16.57
N ASP A 313 1.62 4.20 17.36
CA ASP A 313 2.02 5.58 17.64
C ASP A 313 2.69 6.21 16.43
N ARG A 314 2.28 7.47 16.15
CA ARG A 314 2.82 8.28 15.05
C ARG A 314 4.08 9.03 15.46
N THR A 315 4.85 9.50 14.50
CA THR A 315 6.03 10.34 14.77
C THR A 315 5.66 11.61 15.55
N ALA A 316 4.46 12.16 15.36
CA ALA A 316 3.93 13.28 16.11
C ALA A 316 3.84 13.05 17.64
N ALA A 317 3.79 11.79 18.09
CA ALA A 317 3.77 11.45 19.51
C ALA A 317 5.14 11.61 20.19
N VAL A 318 6.23 11.58 19.42
CA VAL A 318 7.62 11.57 19.96
C VAL A 318 8.48 12.73 19.47
N LEU A 319 8.12 13.38 18.35
CA LEU A 319 8.89 14.47 17.75
C LEU A 319 8.31 15.84 18.08
N SER A 320 9.19 16.85 18.14
CA SER A 320 8.77 18.25 18.20
C SER A 320 8.21 18.70 16.84
N GLU A 321 7.39 19.76 16.81
CA GLU A 321 6.89 20.39 15.58
C GLU A 321 8.04 20.74 14.60
N GLY A 322 9.16 21.24 15.13
CA GLY A 322 10.33 21.57 14.31
C GLY A 322 10.99 20.36 13.67
N ALA A 323 11.00 19.19 14.35
CA ALA A 323 11.52 17.96 13.79
C ALA A 323 10.57 17.39 12.73
N LEU A 324 9.26 17.39 12.98
CA LEU A 324 8.24 17.01 12.00
C LEU A 324 8.31 17.87 10.73
N ALA A 325 8.47 19.20 10.90
CA ALA A 325 8.62 20.10 9.76
C ALA A 325 9.91 19.84 8.97
N ALA A 326 11.01 19.45 9.63
CA ALA A 326 12.25 19.09 8.98
C ALA A 326 12.14 17.78 8.17
N GLU A 327 11.48 16.75 8.73
CA GLU A 327 11.19 15.51 8.02
C GLU A 327 10.31 15.78 6.79
N ALA A 328 9.21 16.50 6.97
CA ALA A 328 8.30 16.87 5.88
C ALA A 328 9.05 17.66 4.78
N ALA A 329 9.94 18.60 5.15
CA ALA A 329 10.73 19.32 4.18
C ALA A 329 11.66 18.39 3.40
N LEU A 330 12.34 17.45 4.06
CA LEU A 330 13.20 16.47 3.39
C LEU A 330 12.43 15.56 2.45
N LEU A 331 11.26 15.08 2.85
CA LEU A 331 10.41 14.27 2.01
C LEU A 331 9.89 15.03 0.78
N LEU A 332 9.25 16.19 1.01
CA LEU A 332 8.56 16.95 -0.05
C LEU A 332 9.52 17.66 -1.02
N THR A 333 10.75 17.94 -0.61
CA THR A 333 11.79 18.52 -1.47
C THR A 333 12.81 17.50 -1.96
N GLY A 334 12.66 16.24 -1.54
CA GLY A 334 13.49 15.12 -1.95
C GLY A 334 13.30 14.74 -3.41
N PRO A 335 14.14 13.83 -3.92
CA PRO A 335 14.10 13.45 -5.33
C PRO A 335 12.99 12.45 -5.69
N HIS A 336 12.38 11.81 -4.72
CA HIS A 336 11.40 10.75 -4.89
C HIS A 336 9.96 11.30 -4.94
N VAL A 337 9.00 10.47 -5.31
CA VAL A 337 7.58 10.80 -5.19
C VAL A 337 7.17 10.74 -3.72
N PRO A 338 6.78 11.85 -3.11
CA PRO A 338 6.36 11.84 -1.72
C PRO A 338 4.97 11.23 -1.55
N MET A 339 4.80 10.45 -0.49
CA MET A 339 3.53 9.94 -0.01
C MET A 339 3.33 10.35 1.44
N LEU A 340 2.16 10.92 1.74
CA LEU A 340 1.72 11.28 3.08
C LEU A 340 0.72 10.22 3.57
N PHE A 341 0.78 9.90 4.84
CA PHE A 341 -0.26 9.07 5.48
C PHE A 341 -1.35 9.95 6.10
N MET A 342 -2.61 9.56 5.98
CA MET A 342 -3.76 10.34 6.47
C MET A 342 -3.52 10.93 7.87
N GLY A 343 -3.70 12.26 7.99
CA GLY A 343 -3.49 13.03 9.22
C GLY A 343 -2.04 13.44 9.49
N GLU A 344 -1.08 13.03 8.67
CA GLU A 344 0.32 13.43 8.81
C GLU A 344 0.50 14.94 8.61
N GLU A 345 -0.26 15.53 7.71
CA GLU A 345 -0.19 16.94 7.31
C GLU A 345 -0.55 17.92 8.43
N PHE A 346 -1.30 17.49 9.42
CA PHE A 346 -1.60 18.30 10.62
C PHE A 346 -1.07 17.67 11.92
N ALA A 347 -0.12 16.74 11.80
CA ALA A 347 0.51 16.04 12.93
C ALA A 347 -0.48 15.36 13.86
N ALA A 348 -1.49 14.66 13.30
CA ALA A 348 -2.53 13.97 14.05
C ALA A 348 -1.97 13.16 15.22
N SER A 349 -2.59 13.29 16.38
CA SER A 349 -2.27 12.49 17.57
C SER A 349 -2.92 11.12 17.54
N THR A 350 -3.93 10.94 16.66
CA THR A 350 -4.68 9.69 16.47
C THR A 350 -3.76 8.53 16.15
N PRO A 351 -3.68 7.45 16.96
CA PRO A 351 -2.84 6.29 16.65
C PRO A 351 -3.41 5.48 15.49
N TRP A 352 -2.56 4.62 14.91
CA TRP A 352 -2.96 3.69 13.85
C TRP A 352 -2.52 2.26 14.21
N PRO A 353 -3.12 1.60 15.23
CA PRO A 353 -2.82 0.23 15.58
C PRO A 353 -3.41 -0.76 14.57
N PHE A 354 -2.83 -1.96 14.50
CA PHE A 354 -3.42 -3.05 13.71
C PHE A 354 -4.74 -3.52 14.31
N PHE A 355 -5.78 -3.64 13.47
CA PHE A 355 -7.10 -4.14 13.88
C PHE A 355 -7.72 -5.06 12.83
N THR A 356 -8.50 -6.02 13.33
CA THR A 356 -9.28 -6.98 12.55
C THR A 356 -10.63 -7.23 13.25
N SER A 357 -11.51 -8.01 12.64
CA SER A 357 -12.77 -8.44 13.26
C SER A 357 -13.24 -9.77 12.73
N PHE A 358 -12.37 -10.77 12.81
CA PHE A 358 -12.72 -12.13 12.37
C PHE A 358 -13.92 -12.67 13.13
N ARG A 359 -14.85 -13.28 12.39
CA ARG A 359 -16.05 -13.91 12.97
C ARG A 359 -15.73 -15.24 13.62
N GLU A 360 -14.67 -15.90 13.19
CA GLU A 360 -14.16 -17.15 13.74
C GLU A 360 -13.36 -16.88 15.02
N PRO A 361 -13.83 -17.30 16.21
CA PRO A 361 -13.16 -16.98 17.47
C PRO A 361 -11.71 -17.50 17.54
N GLU A 362 -11.47 -18.69 16.99
CA GLU A 362 -10.14 -19.32 16.99
C GLU A 362 -9.14 -18.50 16.15
N LEU A 363 -9.60 -17.95 15.02
CA LEU A 363 -8.76 -17.09 14.18
C LEU A 363 -8.47 -15.75 14.88
N GLY A 364 -9.49 -15.13 15.48
CA GLY A 364 -9.31 -13.91 16.27
C GLY A 364 -8.32 -14.10 17.42
N ASP A 365 -8.41 -15.24 18.13
CA ASP A 365 -7.47 -15.57 19.19
C ASP A 365 -6.05 -15.80 18.67
N ALA A 366 -5.90 -16.46 17.52
CA ALA A 366 -4.60 -16.69 16.89
C ALA A 366 -3.92 -15.38 16.51
N VAL A 367 -4.66 -14.44 15.91
CA VAL A 367 -4.16 -13.10 15.55
C VAL A 367 -3.74 -12.31 16.78
N ARG A 368 -4.58 -12.25 17.82
CA ARG A 368 -4.25 -11.61 19.09
C ARG A 368 -2.95 -12.13 19.70
N GLN A 369 -2.82 -13.46 19.76
CA GLN A 369 -1.63 -14.10 20.30
C GLN A 369 -0.40 -13.89 19.39
N GLY A 370 -0.61 -13.87 18.08
CA GLY A 370 0.45 -13.58 17.08
C GLY A 370 1.07 -12.22 17.32
N ARG A 371 0.26 -11.17 17.38
CA ARG A 371 0.71 -9.79 17.63
C ARG A 371 1.44 -9.65 18.96
N ARG A 372 0.91 -10.22 20.05
CA ARG A 372 1.56 -10.18 21.36
C ARG A 372 2.94 -10.86 21.35
N ARG A 373 3.07 -12.00 20.68
CA ARG A 373 4.38 -12.69 20.56
C ARG A 373 5.38 -11.89 19.73
N GLU A 374 4.93 -11.28 18.64
CA GLU A 374 5.75 -10.43 17.77
C GLU A 374 6.37 -9.28 18.56
N PHE A 375 5.56 -8.52 19.28
CA PHE A 375 6.03 -7.37 20.03
C PHE A 375 6.82 -7.75 21.29
N ALA A 376 6.50 -8.87 21.95
CA ALA A 376 7.32 -9.40 23.03
C ALA A 376 8.74 -9.74 22.57
N ALA A 377 8.90 -10.25 21.35
CA ALA A 377 10.22 -10.51 20.77
C ALA A 377 11.03 -9.21 20.50
N HIS A 378 10.34 -8.08 20.38
CA HIS A 378 10.96 -6.75 20.22
C HIS A 378 11.10 -5.98 21.53
N GLY A 379 10.79 -6.60 22.69
CA GLY A 379 11.00 -6.02 24.01
C GLY A 379 9.83 -5.20 24.59
N TRP A 380 8.66 -5.22 23.94
CA TRP A 380 7.44 -4.60 24.46
C TRP A 380 6.73 -5.51 25.47
N ASP A 381 6.03 -4.91 26.44
CA ASP A 381 5.13 -5.69 27.31
C ASP A 381 3.92 -6.13 26.47
N PRO A 382 3.61 -7.42 26.39
CA PRO A 382 2.42 -7.91 25.69
C PRO A 382 1.09 -7.31 26.18
N ALA A 383 1.06 -6.77 27.40
CA ALA A 383 -0.10 -6.10 27.98
C ALA A 383 -0.36 -4.72 27.35
N ASP A 384 0.67 -4.07 26.82
CA ASP A 384 0.59 -2.77 26.18
C ASP A 384 0.15 -2.85 24.69
N VAL A 385 0.12 -4.05 24.12
CA VAL A 385 -0.30 -4.26 22.74
C VAL A 385 -1.83 -4.31 22.67
N PRO A 386 -2.47 -3.38 21.93
CA PRO A 386 -3.92 -3.37 21.76
C PRO A 386 -4.42 -4.70 21.20
N ASP A 387 -5.60 -5.15 21.66
CA ASP A 387 -6.24 -6.32 21.07
C ASP A 387 -6.79 -6.00 19.69
N PRO A 388 -6.27 -6.62 18.61
CA PRO A 388 -6.74 -6.33 17.25
C PRO A 388 -8.23 -6.61 17.03
N GLN A 389 -8.83 -7.49 17.84
CA GLN A 389 -10.25 -7.86 17.73
C GLN A 389 -11.18 -6.93 18.54
N ASP A 390 -10.62 -6.11 19.43
CA ASP A 390 -11.43 -5.17 20.21
C ASP A 390 -11.93 -4.02 19.31
N PRO A 391 -13.25 -3.75 19.28
CA PRO A 391 -13.78 -2.56 18.60
C PRO A 391 -13.06 -1.26 19.00
N ALA A 392 -12.70 -1.10 20.25
CA ALA A 392 -12.01 0.08 20.74
C ALA A 392 -10.66 0.33 20.05
N THR A 393 -9.97 -0.72 19.59
CA THR A 393 -8.70 -0.58 18.84
C THR A 393 -8.91 0.12 17.51
N ARG A 394 -9.95 -0.25 16.76
CA ARG A 394 -10.32 0.45 15.51
C ARG A 394 -10.86 1.84 15.80
N ASP A 395 -11.68 2.00 16.83
CA ASP A 395 -12.31 3.28 17.15
C ASP A 395 -11.27 4.32 17.55
N ALA A 396 -10.19 3.91 18.23
CA ALA A 396 -9.04 4.75 18.52
C ALA A 396 -8.26 5.19 17.26
N ALA A 397 -8.36 4.45 16.16
CA ALA A 397 -7.70 4.76 14.89
C ALA A 397 -8.51 5.70 13.98
N VAL A 398 -9.73 6.08 14.36
CA VAL A 398 -10.54 7.03 13.59
C VAL A 398 -9.91 8.40 13.68
N LEU A 399 -9.53 8.95 12.51
CA LEU A 399 -8.86 10.23 12.42
C LEU A 399 -9.71 11.36 13.01
N ASP A 400 -9.14 12.10 13.96
CA ASP A 400 -9.78 13.29 14.52
C ASP A 400 -9.50 14.52 13.65
N TRP A 401 -10.51 14.99 12.95
CA TRP A 401 -10.42 16.17 12.08
C TRP A 401 -10.59 17.48 12.85
N ALA A 402 -10.67 17.46 14.16
CA ALA A 402 -10.77 18.65 14.99
C ALA A 402 -9.41 19.14 15.55
N GLU A 403 -8.34 18.34 15.36
CA GLU A 403 -6.95 18.68 15.73
C GLU A 403 -6.28 19.71 14.77
#